data_71085e2a1ebf7853f0937b9967c13656
#
_entry.id   71085e2a1ebf7853f0937b9967c13656
#
_cell.length_a   1.000
_cell.length_b   1.000
_cell.length_c   1.000
_cell.angle_alpha   90.00
_cell.angle_beta   90.00
_cell.angle_gamma   90.00
#
_symmetry.space_group_name_H-M   'P 1'
#
loop_
_entity.id
_entity.type
_entity.pdbx_description
1 polymer ?
#
loop_
_entity_poly.entity_id
_entity_poly.type
_entity_poly.pdbx_seq_one_letter_code
_entity_poly.pdbx_strand_id
1 'polypeptide(L)'
;MKPAARVSVGLVLAFLGACVLAAEPAAAARADPAKGEAISSGTCVACHTNDGSRGVAANPILQGQHADYLVKQLSEFKAGKRENAIMKGMASALSEADMKNVAAFYAGKQAKPGFAKNKDFATLGEKIYRGGAADRAIPACAGCHGPNGAGIPAQYPRLAGQHADYIEAQLVAFRVGLRHNSEPMTGVAAKLNDREIKALSDYVTGLR
;
A
#
# COMPACT_ATOMS: atom_id res chain seq x y z
N MET A 1 12.23 93.57 -20.72
CA MET A 1 12.60 92.15 -20.86
C MET A 1 11.95 91.40 -19.73
N LYS A 2 10.90 90.57 -20.02
CA LYS A 2 10.17 89.76 -19.03
C LYS A 2 10.55 88.27 -19.22
N PRO A 3 10.90 87.56 -18.15
CA PRO A 3 11.16 86.12 -18.30
C PRO A 3 9.87 85.32 -18.32
N ALA A 4 9.79 84.35 -19.25
CA ALA A 4 8.68 83.39 -19.44
C ALA A 4 8.79 82.29 -18.39
N ALA A 5 7.71 82.04 -17.67
CA ALA A 5 7.57 80.88 -16.77
C ALA A 5 7.24 79.62 -17.53
N ARG A 6 8.04 78.57 -17.36
CA ARG A 6 7.76 77.23 -17.89
C ARG A 6 6.93 76.44 -16.85
N VAL A 7 5.72 76.05 -17.25
CA VAL A 7 4.86 75.14 -16.48
C VAL A 7 5.18 73.73 -16.89
N SER A 8 5.72 72.95 -15.96
CA SER A 8 5.93 71.51 -16.17
C SER A 8 4.70 70.75 -15.68
N VAL A 9 3.99 70.11 -16.64
CA VAL A 9 2.88 69.19 -16.34
C VAL A 9 3.46 67.83 -16.00
N GLY A 10 3.40 67.47 -14.73
CA GLY A 10 3.79 66.15 -14.26
C GLY A 10 2.69 65.12 -14.51
N LEU A 11 2.96 64.13 -15.35
CA LEU A 11 2.07 62.96 -15.62
C LEU A 11 2.18 61.98 -14.46
N VAL A 12 1.16 61.87 -13.61
CA VAL A 12 1.04 60.83 -12.57
C VAL A 12 0.44 59.57 -13.18
N LEU A 13 1.29 58.58 -13.42
CA LEU A 13 0.85 57.21 -13.74
C LEU A 13 0.39 56.52 -12.46
N ALA A 14 -0.92 56.31 -12.34
CA ALA A 14 -1.49 55.46 -11.30
C ALA A 14 -1.34 53.98 -11.71
N PHE A 15 -0.45 53.21 -11.07
CA PHE A 15 -0.36 51.78 -11.18
C PHE A 15 -1.50 51.14 -10.36
N LEU A 16 -2.55 50.67 -11.05
CA LEU A 16 -3.52 49.75 -10.47
C LEU A 16 -2.88 48.36 -10.35
N GLY A 17 -2.36 48.03 -9.16
CA GLY A 17 -1.92 46.69 -8.83
C GLY A 17 -3.11 45.75 -8.72
N ALA A 18 -3.32 44.89 -9.70
CA ALA A 18 -4.27 43.77 -9.58
C ALA A 18 -3.72 42.75 -8.57
N CYS A 19 -4.28 42.71 -7.35
CA CYS A 19 -4.04 41.60 -6.43
C CYS A 19 -4.61 40.33 -7.03
N VAL A 20 -3.75 39.49 -7.60
CA VAL A 20 -4.09 38.10 -7.95
C VAL A 20 -4.16 37.33 -6.63
N LEU A 21 -5.36 37.10 -6.12
CA LEU A 21 -5.59 36.14 -5.03
C LEU A 21 -5.23 34.75 -5.58
N ALA A 22 -4.00 34.29 -5.30
CA ALA A 22 -3.64 32.90 -5.50
C ALA A 22 -4.54 32.07 -4.59
N ALA A 23 -5.46 31.28 -5.17
CA ALA A 23 -6.22 30.28 -4.44
C ALA A 23 -5.21 29.28 -3.87
N GLU A 24 -5.08 29.24 -2.55
CA GLU A 24 -4.32 28.17 -1.88
C GLU A 24 -4.89 26.82 -2.32
N PRO A 25 -4.02 25.85 -2.70
CA PRO A 25 -4.49 24.51 -3.01
C PRO A 25 -5.20 23.98 -1.76
N ALA A 26 -6.47 23.60 -1.91
CA ALA A 26 -7.26 23.03 -0.84
C ALA A 26 -6.46 21.89 -0.20
N ALA A 27 -6.12 22.00 1.07
CA ALA A 27 -5.39 20.98 1.81
C ALA A 27 -6.11 19.64 1.61
N ALA A 28 -5.41 18.62 1.11
CA ALA A 28 -6.00 17.32 0.84
C ALA A 28 -6.69 16.83 2.12
N ALA A 29 -8.01 16.60 2.04
CA ALA A 29 -8.81 16.24 3.19
C ALA A 29 -8.19 15.01 3.88
N ARG A 30 -7.96 15.12 5.18
CA ARG A 30 -7.42 14.03 6.00
C ARG A 30 -8.36 12.83 5.94
N ALA A 31 -7.80 11.62 5.81
CA ALA A 31 -8.58 10.39 5.80
C ALA A 31 -9.41 10.25 7.08
N ASP A 32 -10.67 9.82 6.94
CA ASP A 32 -11.64 9.64 8.02
C ASP A 32 -11.88 8.12 8.25
N PRO A 33 -11.32 7.53 9.33
CA PRO A 33 -11.52 6.12 9.63
C PRO A 33 -12.98 5.73 9.91
N ALA A 34 -13.83 6.64 10.40
CA ALA A 34 -15.25 6.33 10.66
C ALA A 34 -16.02 6.14 9.34
N LYS A 35 -15.74 6.97 8.33
CA LYS A 35 -16.24 6.73 6.97
C LYS A 35 -15.68 5.44 6.38
N GLY A 36 -14.40 5.15 6.66
CA GLY A 36 -13.76 3.89 6.28
C GLY A 36 -14.45 2.67 6.88
N GLU A 37 -14.87 2.73 8.14
CA GLU A 37 -15.64 1.68 8.81
C GLU A 37 -17.01 1.45 8.16
N ALA A 38 -17.71 2.51 7.81
CA ALA A 38 -19.00 2.41 7.12
C ALA A 38 -18.85 1.73 5.74
N ILE A 39 -17.81 2.09 4.96
CA ILE A 39 -17.50 1.45 3.69
C ILE A 39 -17.13 -0.03 3.89
N SER A 40 -16.30 -0.33 4.89
CA SER A 40 -15.90 -1.69 5.23
C SER A 40 -17.10 -2.57 5.53
N SER A 41 -17.99 -2.11 6.39
CA SER A 41 -19.19 -2.85 6.82
C SER A 41 -20.17 -3.12 5.69
N GLY A 42 -20.27 -2.22 4.70
CA GLY A 42 -21.17 -2.39 3.55
C GLY A 42 -20.58 -3.22 2.40
N THR A 43 -19.24 -3.18 2.21
CA THR A 43 -18.64 -3.69 0.98
C THR A 43 -17.57 -4.76 1.23
N CYS A 44 -16.73 -4.62 2.26
CA CYS A 44 -15.51 -5.44 2.39
C CYS A 44 -15.71 -6.63 3.34
N VAL A 45 -16.65 -6.54 4.28
CA VAL A 45 -16.84 -7.46 5.41
C VAL A 45 -17.06 -8.91 5.00
N ALA A 46 -17.75 -9.15 3.91
CA ALA A 46 -18.09 -10.51 3.44
C ALA A 46 -16.84 -11.36 3.15
N CYS A 47 -15.74 -10.73 2.72
CA CYS A 47 -14.50 -11.41 2.33
C CYS A 47 -13.33 -11.12 3.29
N HIS A 48 -13.29 -9.95 3.92
CA HIS A 48 -12.17 -9.49 4.74
C HIS A 48 -12.47 -9.37 6.23
N THR A 49 -13.64 -9.83 6.69
CA THR A 49 -14.16 -9.64 8.04
C THR A 49 -14.41 -8.15 8.39
N ASN A 50 -15.15 -7.89 9.46
CA ASN A 50 -15.56 -6.53 9.82
C ASN A 50 -14.39 -5.62 10.20
N ASP A 51 -13.36 -6.18 10.83
CA ASP A 51 -12.17 -5.47 11.30
C ASP A 51 -10.92 -5.74 10.44
N GLY A 52 -11.05 -6.48 9.33
CA GLY A 52 -9.94 -6.88 8.47
C GLY A 52 -9.04 -7.95 9.09
N SER A 53 -9.49 -8.64 10.15
CA SER A 53 -8.75 -9.69 10.82
C SER A 53 -8.76 -11.02 10.05
N ARG A 54 -8.39 -12.13 10.71
CA ARG A 54 -8.38 -13.46 10.11
C ARG A 54 -9.78 -13.92 9.70
N GLY A 55 -9.98 -14.09 8.39
CA GLY A 55 -11.14 -14.68 7.78
C GLY A 55 -10.75 -15.87 6.90
N VAL A 56 -11.24 -15.89 5.66
CA VAL A 56 -10.92 -16.92 4.66
C VAL A 56 -9.45 -16.82 4.26
N ALA A 57 -8.72 -17.93 4.30
CA ALA A 57 -7.27 -17.97 4.10
C ALA A 57 -6.79 -17.48 2.72
N ALA A 58 -7.65 -17.58 1.70
CA ALA A 58 -7.36 -17.05 0.36
C ALA A 58 -7.43 -15.51 0.30
N ASN A 59 -8.12 -14.86 1.22
CA ASN A 59 -8.27 -13.42 1.27
C ASN A 59 -7.27 -12.81 2.26
N PRO A 60 -6.64 -11.66 1.94
CA PRO A 60 -5.65 -11.09 2.84
C PRO A 60 -6.27 -10.52 4.11
N ILE A 61 -5.51 -10.64 5.21
CA ILE A 61 -5.72 -9.86 6.42
C ILE A 61 -5.36 -8.41 6.10
N LEU A 62 -6.28 -7.49 6.35
CA LEU A 62 -6.09 -6.05 6.11
C LEU A 62 -5.71 -5.29 7.38
N GLN A 63 -6.03 -5.86 8.54
CA GLN A 63 -5.78 -5.30 9.86
C GLN A 63 -4.30 -5.01 10.09
N GLY A 64 -3.98 -3.76 10.44
CA GLY A 64 -2.61 -3.31 10.69
C GLY A 64 -1.71 -3.25 9.46
N GLN A 65 -2.29 -3.29 8.25
CA GLN A 65 -1.54 -3.04 7.02
C GLN A 65 -1.36 -1.54 6.82
N HIS A 66 -0.27 -1.12 6.19
CA HIS A 66 0.02 0.28 5.90
C HIS A 66 -1.05 0.91 5.01
N ALA A 67 -1.56 2.09 5.42
CA ALA A 67 -2.63 2.79 4.70
C ALA A 67 -2.26 3.06 3.24
N ASP A 68 -1.07 3.59 2.97
CA ASP A 68 -0.62 3.92 1.61
C ASP A 68 -0.50 2.67 0.73
N TYR A 69 -0.09 1.53 1.32
CA TYR A 69 -0.09 0.26 0.60
C TYR A 69 -1.51 -0.19 0.23
N LEU A 70 -2.48 -0.05 1.14
CA LEU A 70 -3.88 -0.37 0.87
C LEU A 70 -4.46 0.53 -0.21
N VAL A 71 -4.21 1.85 -0.15
CA VAL A 71 -4.61 2.80 -1.20
C VAL A 71 -4.01 2.42 -2.55
N LYS A 72 -2.70 2.13 -2.58
CA LYS A 72 -2.02 1.66 -3.80
C LYS A 72 -2.70 0.43 -4.38
N GLN A 73 -2.98 -0.59 -3.55
CA GLN A 73 -3.60 -1.82 -4.04
C GLN A 73 -5.01 -1.59 -4.59
N LEU A 74 -5.84 -0.81 -3.89
CA LEU A 74 -7.20 -0.47 -4.35
C LEU A 74 -7.18 0.29 -5.67
N SER A 75 -6.30 1.30 -5.78
CA SER A 75 -6.12 2.08 -7.01
C SER A 75 -5.66 1.20 -8.18
N GLU A 76 -4.74 0.26 -7.92
CA GLU A 76 -4.22 -0.63 -8.95
C GLU A 76 -5.22 -1.72 -9.38
N PHE A 77 -6.06 -2.21 -8.46
CA PHE A 77 -7.20 -3.05 -8.84
C PHE A 77 -8.19 -2.29 -9.72
N LYS A 78 -8.54 -1.06 -9.34
CA LYS A 78 -9.43 -0.19 -10.12
C LYS A 78 -8.88 0.08 -11.51
N ALA A 79 -7.59 0.38 -11.62
CA ALA A 79 -6.90 0.65 -12.88
C ALA A 79 -6.56 -0.60 -13.71
N GLY A 80 -6.76 -1.80 -13.18
CA GLY A 80 -6.39 -3.06 -13.84
C GLY A 80 -4.88 -3.38 -13.83
N LYS A 81 -4.07 -2.61 -13.09
CA LYS A 81 -2.62 -2.89 -12.92
C LYS A 81 -2.35 -4.08 -12.00
N ARG A 82 -3.30 -4.41 -11.13
CA ARG A 82 -3.32 -5.63 -10.34
C ARG A 82 -4.58 -6.40 -10.69
N GLU A 83 -4.42 -7.60 -11.22
CA GLU A 83 -5.53 -8.39 -11.71
C GLU A 83 -6.21 -9.18 -10.59
N ASN A 84 -7.48 -8.99 -10.43
CA ASN A 84 -8.43 -9.79 -9.66
C ASN A 84 -9.83 -9.27 -9.96
N ALA A 85 -10.67 -10.08 -10.61
CA ALA A 85 -12.00 -9.65 -11.07
C ALA A 85 -12.91 -9.15 -9.93
N ILE A 86 -12.88 -9.83 -8.77
CA ILE A 86 -13.67 -9.46 -7.59
C ILE A 86 -13.20 -8.12 -7.05
N MET A 87 -11.88 -7.98 -6.79
CA MET A 87 -11.33 -6.76 -6.24
C MET A 87 -11.41 -5.57 -7.21
N LYS A 88 -11.34 -5.81 -8.52
CA LYS A 88 -11.59 -4.77 -9.52
C LYS A 88 -13.02 -4.24 -9.42
N GLY A 89 -14.00 -5.14 -9.30
CA GLY A 89 -15.40 -4.77 -9.08
C GLY A 89 -15.58 -3.94 -7.81
N MET A 90 -15.04 -4.40 -6.68
CA MET A 90 -15.13 -3.70 -5.39
C MET A 90 -14.46 -2.33 -5.43
N ALA A 91 -13.24 -2.23 -5.98
CA ALA A 91 -12.48 -0.99 -6.04
C ALA A 91 -13.06 0.03 -7.05
N SER A 92 -13.76 -0.43 -8.09
CA SER A 92 -14.33 0.45 -9.13
C SER A 92 -15.35 1.43 -8.57
N ALA A 93 -16.10 1.04 -7.54
CA ALA A 93 -17.12 1.86 -6.89
C ALA A 93 -16.52 2.92 -5.92
N LEU A 94 -15.24 2.80 -5.56
CA LEU A 94 -14.61 3.68 -4.58
C LEU A 94 -14.01 4.93 -5.24
N SER A 95 -14.26 6.09 -4.63
CA SER A 95 -13.49 7.31 -4.91
C SER A 95 -12.08 7.23 -4.28
N GLU A 96 -11.19 8.13 -4.64
CA GLU A 96 -9.87 8.22 -3.98
C GLU A 96 -9.99 8.52 -2.49
N ALA A 97 -10.97 9.36 -2.12
CA ALA A 97 -11.25 9.66 -0.71
C ALA A 97 -11.75 8.42 0.04
N ASP A 98 -12.62 7.59 -0.57
CA ASP A 98 -13.09 6.35 0.01
C ASP A 98 -11.94 5.34 0.20
N MET A 99 -11.04 5.22 -0.78
CA MET A 99 -9.86 4.38 -0.67
C MET A 99 -8.96 4.81 0.50
N LYS A 100 -8.76 6.12 0.69
CA LYS A 100 -8.00 6.66 1.83
C LYS A 100 -8.71 6.41 3.16
N ASN A 101 -10.03 6.58 3.22
CA ASN A 101 -10.82 6.37 4.42
C ASN A 101 -10.79 4.90 4.86
N VAL A 102 -11.07 3.96 3.96
CA VAL A 102 -11.06 2.53 4.28
C VAL A 102 -9.64 2.02 4.59
N ALA A 103 -8.63 2.56 3.93
CA ALA A 103 -7.23 2.24 4.23
C ALA A 103 -6.84 2.73 5.64
N ALA A 104 -7.23 3.94 6.03
CA ALA A 104 -6.99 4.46 7.37
C ALA A 104 -7.72 3.64 8.45
N PHE A 105 -8.94 3.18 8.18
CA PHE A 105 -9.69 2.30 9.09
C PHE A 105 -8.93 1.00 9.38
N TYR A 106 -8.49 0.27 8.35
CA TYR A 106 -7.77 -1.00 8.54
C TYR A 106 -6.36 -0.81 9.10
N ALA A 107 -5.65 0.24 8.70
CA ALA A 107 -4.33 0.56 9.22
C ALA A 107 -4.35 0.90 10.71
N GLY A 108 -5.43 1.52 11.21
CA GLY A 108 -5.62 1.82 12.63
C GLY A 108 -5.93 0.62 13.50
N LYS A 109 -6.19 -0.56 12.93
CA LYS A 109 -6.47 -1.78 13.71
C LYS A 109 -5.17 -2.47 14.12
N GLN A 110 -5.17 -3.05 15.31
CA GLN A 110 -4.01 -3.80 15.80
C GLN A 110 -3.95 -5.18 15.14
N ALA A 111 -2.90 -5.45 14.39
CA ALA A 111 -2.69 -6.75 13.77
C ALA A 111 -2.54 -7.86 14.80
N LYS A 112 -3.30 -8.94 14.61
CA LYS A 112 -3.21 -10.14 15.45
C LYS A 112 -2.09 -11.07 14.96
N PRO A 113 -1.36 -11.73 15.87
CA PRO A 113 -0.31 -12.67 15.49
C PRO A 113 -0.90 -13.90 14.79
N GLY A 114 -0.11 -14.48 13.90
CA GLY A 114 -0.33 -15.81 13.35
C GLY A 114 0.69 -16.80 13.89
N PHE A 115 0.64 -18.04 13.38
CA PHE A 115 1.53 -19.11 13.80
C PHE A 115 1.97 -19.92 12.57
N ALA A 116 3.28 -20.19 12.47
CA ALA A 116 3.82 -21.19 11.56
C ALA A 116 3.30 -22.59 11.97
N LYS A 117 2.98 -23.42 10.99
CA LYS A 117 2.37 -24.73 11.23
C LYS A 117 3.34 -25.88 11.03
N ASN A 118 4.41 -25.67 10.26
CA ASN A 118 5.39 -26.70 9.91
C ASN A 118 6.79 -26.24 10.30
N LYS A 119 7.44 -26.99 11.20
CA LYS A 119 8.76 -26.64 11.72
C LYS A 119 9.84 -26.59 10.63
N ASP A 120 9.83 -27.55 9.70
CA ASP A 120 10.84 -27.61 8.65
C ASP A 120 10.66 -26.46 7.65
N PHE A 121 9.42 -26.13 7.33
CA PHE A 121 9.11 -24.95 6.50
C PHE A 121 9.46 -23.66 7.24
N ALA A 122 9.15 -23.53 8.51
CA ALA A 122 9.52 -22.36 9.30
C ALA A 122 11.05 -22.15 9.33
N THR A 123 11.83 -23.23 9.50
CA THR A 123 13.31 -23.17 9.50
C THR A 123 13.87 -22.77 8.13
N LEU A 124 13.37 -23.35 7.05
CA LEU A 124 13.77 -22.98 5.69
C LEU A 124 13.33 -21.56 5.35
N GLY A 125 12.09 -21.20 5.68
CA GLY A 125 11.54 -19.87 5.47
C GLY A 125 12.31 -18.80 6.21
N GLU A 126 12.70 -19.04 7.47
CA GLU A 126 13.53 -18.15 8.24
C GLU A 126 14.89 -17.92 7.58
N LYS A 127 15.55 -19.01 7.16
CA LYS A 127 16.85 -18.91 6.48
C LYS A 127 16.76 -18.01 5.25
N ILE A 128 15.75 -18.19 4.40
CA ILE A 128 15.59 -17.39 3.17
C ILE A 128 15.13 -15.96 3.52
N TYR A 129 14.20 -15.82 4.44
CA TYR A 129 13.68 -14.51 4.83
C TYR A 129 14.78 -13.59 5.37
N ARG A 130 15.65 -14.12 6.24
CA ARG A 130 16.73 -13.37 6.90
C ARG A 130 18.01 -13.28 6.10
N GLY A 131 18.37 -14.34 5.37
CA GLY A 131 19.65 -14.46 4.67
C GLY A 131 19.57 -14.38 3.16
N GLY A 132 18.41 -14.58 2.56
CA GLY A 132 18.29 -14.74 1.12
C GLY A 132 18.92 -16.04 0.61
N ALA A 133 19.30 -16.06 -0.68
CA ALA A 133 20.09 -17.09 -1.32
C ALA A 133 21.05 -16.42 -2.31
N ALA A 134 22.26 -16.16 -1.87
CA ALA A 134 23.27 -15.37 -2.62
C ALA A 134 23.68 -16.05 -3.94
N ASP A 135 23.76 -17.38 -3.94
CA ASP A 135 24.06 -18.20 -5.13
C ASP A 135 23.08 -18.02 -6.28
N ARG A 136 21.85 -17.60 -5.95
CA ARG A 136 20.77 -17.32 -6.94
C ARG A 136 20.37 -15.84 -6.99
N ALA A 137 21.16 -14.98 -6.35
CA ALA A 137 20.86 -13.55 -6.23
C ALA A 137 19.43 -13.27 -5.71
N ILE A 138 18.99 -14.03 -4.69
CA ILE A 138 17.77 -13.78 -3.94
C ILE A 138 18.14 -12.94 -2.71
N PRO A 139 17.69 -11.68 -2.63
CA PRO A 139 17.97 -10.85 -1.46
C PRO A 139 17.19 -11.34 -0.24
N ALA A 140 17.67 -11.01 0.96
CA ALA A 140 16.93 -11.23 2.18
C ALA A 140 15.62 -10.43 2.18
N CYS A 141 14.48 -11.09 2.38
CA CYS A 141 13.17 -10.45 2.44
C CYS A 141 13.10 -9.40 3.55
N ALA A 142 13.81 -9.68 4.66
CA ALA A 142 13.93 -8.79 5.81
C ALA A 142 14.53 -7.41 5.46
N GLY A 143 15.33 -7.30 4.39
CA GLY A 143 15.91 -6.03 3.95
C GLY A 143 14.87 -5.00 3.49
N CYS A 144 13.74 -5.48 2.93
CA CYS A 144 12.65 -4.64 2.47
C CYS A 144 11.42 -4.71 3.39
N HIS A 145 11.09 -5.91 3.89
CA HIS A 145 9.88 -6.11 4.71
C HIS A 145 10.14 -6.00 6.22
N GLY A 146 11.36 -5.67 6.62
CA GLY A 146 11.77 -5.57 8.03
C GLY A 146 12.05 -6.93 8.67
N PRO A 147 12.88 -6.98 9.72
CA PRO A 147 13.30 -8.23 10.38
C PRO A 147 12.14 -8.97 11.06
N ASN A 148 11.12 -8.24 11.48
CA ASN A 148 9.89 -8.74 12.09
C ASN A 148 8.68 -8.73 11.12
N GLY A 149 8.89 -8.47 9.83
CA GLY A 149 7.82 -8.44 8.83
C GLY A 149 6.83 -7.28 8.96
N ALA A 150 7.19 -6.22 9.68
CA ALA A 150 6.33 -5.05 9.83
C ALA A 150 6.16 -4.25 8.54
N GLY A 151 7.09 -4.40 7.61
CA GLY A 151 7.14 -3.62 6.38
C GLY A 151 7.75 -2.23 6.59
N ILE A 152 7.77 -1.45 5.52
CA ILE A 152 8.14 -0.02 5.53
C ILE A 152 6.95 0.74 4.95
N PRO A 153 6.33 1.67 5.69
CA PRO A 153 5.18 2.43 5.22
C PRO A 153 5.40 3.03 3.84
N ALA A 154 4.34 3.03 3.03
CA ALA A 154 4.29 3.46 1.64
C ALA A 154 5.08 2.59 0.63
N GLN A 155 6.16 1.94 1.04
CA GLN A 155 7.05 1.20 0.13
C GLN A 155 6.79 -0.31 0.15
N TYR A 156 6.86 -0.93 1.34
CA TYR A 156 6.78 -2.38 1.48
C TYR A 156 5.69 -2.78 2.48
N PRO A 157 4.82 -3.74 2.12
CA PRO A 157 3.72 -4.14 2.99
C PRO A 157 4.21 -4.90 4.23
N ARG A 158 3.38 -4.84 5.28
CA ARG A 158 3.45 -5.76 6.39
C ARG A 158 3.17 -7.19 5.91
N LEU A 159 4.02 -8.13 6.28
CA LEU A 159 3.87 -9.58 6.01
C LEU A 159 3.54 -10.36 7.28
N ALA A 160 4.04 -9.90 8.44
CA ALA A 160 3.88 -10.60 9.71
C ALA A 160 2.41 -10.90 10.03
N GLY A 161 2.15 -12.16 10.33
CA GLY A 161 0.83 -12.64 10.68
C GLY A 161 -0.15 -12.83 9.51
N GLN A 162 0.26 -12.59 8.26
CA GLN A 162 -0.60 -12.79 7.09
C GLN A 162 -0.93 -14.28 6.88
N HIS A 163 -1.99 -14.60 6.19
CA HIS A 163 -2.34 -15.98 5.81
C HIS A 163 -1.28 -16.61 4.90
N ALA A 164 -0.83 -17.83 5.24
CA ALA A 164 0.14 -18.57 4.43
C ALA A 164 -0.38 -18.80 3.00
N ASP A 165 -1.64 -19.24 2.85
CA ASP A 165 -2.25 -19.51 1.55
C ASP A 165 -2.28 -18.24 0.66
N TYR A 166 -2.56 -17.08 1.28
CA TYR A 166 -2.53 -15.82 0.55
C TYR A 166 -1.11 -15.44 0.12
N ILE A 167 -0.11 -15.57 1.00
CA ILE A 167 1.30 -15.28 0.66
C ILE A 167 1.78 -16.23 -0.44
N GLU A 168 1.50 -17.53 -0.34
CA GLU A 168 1.84 -18.52 -1.36
C GLU A 168 1.25 -18.12 -2.71
N ALA A 169 -0.05 -17.84 -2.76
CA ALA A 169 -0.74 -17.42 -3.98
C ALA A 169 -0.13 -16.15 -4.58
N GLN A 170 0.25 -15.16 -3.75
CA GLN A 170 0.85 -13.93 -4.24
C GLN A 170 2.28 -14.13 -4.77
N LEU A 171 3.10 -14.94 -4.11
CA LEU A 171 4.45 -15.25 -4.59
C LEU A 171 4.39 -16.02 -5.90
N VAL A 172 3.49 -17.00 -6.02
CA VAL A 172 3.25 -17.71 -7.29
C VAL A 172 2.78 -16.74 -8.37
N ALA A 173 1.82 -15.87 -8.07
CA ALA A 173 1.30 -14.90 -9.03
C ALA A 173 2.40 -13.92 -9.54
N PHE A 174 3.30 -13.46 -8.67
CA PHE A 174 4.46 -12.67 -9.07
C PHE A 174 5.43 -13.49 -9.94
N ARG A 175 5.69 -14.75 -9.57
CA ARG A 175 6.61 -15.63 -10.31
C ARG A 175 6.16 -15.90 -11.73
N VAL A 176 4.85 -16.10 -11.93
CA VAL A 176 4.29 -16.42 -13.25
C VAL A 176 3.81 -15.17 -14.02
N GLY A 177 4.00 -13.97 -13.47
CA GLY A 177 3.65 -12.71 -14.13
C GLY A 177 2.18 -12.30 -14.06
N LEU A 178 1.30 -13.09 -13.40
CA LEU A 178 -0.11 -12.71 -13.18
C LEU A 178 -0.24 -11.49 -12.24
N ARG A 179 0.70 -11.34 -11.32
CA ARG A 179 0.84 -10.14 -10.52
C ARG A 179 2.15 -9.46 -10.87
N HIS A 180 2.08 -8.27 -11.46
CA HIS A 180 3.25 -7.54 -11.98
C HIS A 180 3.32 -6.08 -11.49
N ASN A 181 2.52 -5.74 -10.48
CA ASN A 181 2.44 -4.40 -9.92
C ASN A 181 3.59 -4.03 -8.95
N SER A 182 4.67 -4.83 -8.96
CA SER A 182 5.91 -4.59 -8.22
C SER A 182 7.07 -5.31 -8.92
N GLU A 183 7.88 -4.57 -9.65
CA GLU A 183 9.05 -5.10 -10.35
C GLU A 183 10.03 -5.84 -9.41
N PRO A 184 10.40 -5.29 -8.21
CA PRO A 184 11.27 -6.00 -7.29
C PRO A 184 10.69 -7.37 -6.88
N MET A 185 9.38 -7.45 -6.60
CA MET A 185 8.74 -8.71 -6.19
C MET A 185 8.68 -9.71 -7.33
N THR A 186 8.45 -9.27 -8.56
CA THR A 186 8.50 -10.13 -9.74
C THR A 186 9.91 -10.72 -9.90
N GLY A 187 10.95 -9.90 -9.79
CA GLY A 187 12.34 -10.34 -9.90
C GLY A 187 12.77 -11.31 -8.79
N VAL A 188 12.30 -11.11 -7.57
CA VAL A 188 12.57 -12.01 -6.43
C VAL A 188 11.81 -13.33 -6.60
N ALA A 189 10.51 -13.26 -6.86
CA ALA A 189 9.64 -14.44 -6.93
C ALA A 189 10.00 -15.36 -8.10
N ALA A 190 10.47 -14.81 -9.23
CA ALA A 190 10.92 -15.58 -10.38
C ALA A 190 12.03 -16.60 -10.05
N LYS A 191 12.79 -16.37 -8.98
CA LYS A 191 13.91 -17.21 -8.55
C LYS A 191 13.55 -18.23 -7.47
N LEU A 192 12.33 -18.17 -6.91
CA LEU A 192 11.87 -19.06 -5.86
C LEU A 192 11.25 -20.33 -6.43
N ASN A 193 11.57 -21.48 -5.86
CA ASN A 193 10.88 -22.75 -6.14
C ASN A 193 9.66 -22.94 -5.22
N ASP A 194 8.81 -23.94 -5.52
CA ASP A 194 7.56 -24.17 -4.77
C ASP A 194 7.79 -24.46 -3.28
N ARG A 195 8.85 -25.22 -2.95
CA ARG A 195 9.19 -25.52 -1.55
C ARG A 195 9.55 -24.27 -0.79
N GLU A 196 10.31 -23.37 -1.40
CA GLU A 196 10.73 -22.11 -0.80
C GLU A 196 9.56 -21.12 -0.64
N ILE A 197 8.68 -21.07 -1.63
CA ILE A 197 7.45 -20.27 -1.53
C ILE A 197 6.59 -20.75 -0.36
N LYS A 198 6.36 -22.07 -0.23
CA LYS A 198 5.62 -22.65 0.91
C LYS A 198 6.31 -22.36 2.24
N ALA A 199 7.63 -22.50 2.30
CA ALA A 199 8.41 -22.25 3.49
C ALA A 199 8.35 -20.78 3.94
N LEU A 200 8.52 -19.84 3.01
CA LEU A 200 8.38 -18.42 3.28
C LEU A 200 6.96 -18.07 3.74
N SER A 201 5.94 -18.65 3.11
CA SER A 201 4.54 -18.41 3.44
C SER A 201 4.20 -18.86 4.85
N ASP A 202 4.66 -20.04 5.27
CA ASP A 202 4.46 -20.53 6.64
C ASP A 202 5.24 -19.70 7.66
N TYR A 203 6.50 -19.37 7.35
CA TYR A 203 7.36 -18.58 8.25
C TYR A 203 6.77 -17.19 8.52
N VAL A 204 6.39 -16.42 7.49
CA VAL A 204 5.88 -15.05 7.69
C VAL A 204 4.54 -15.01 8.41
N THR A 205 3.76 -16.09 8.35
CA THR A 205 2.53 -16.21 9.14
C THR A 205 2.84 -16.20 10.65
N GLY A 206 3.95 -16.80 11.08
CA GLY A 206 4.40 -16.83 12.47
C GLY A 206 5.33 -15.68 12.88
N LEU A 207 5.73 -14.84 11.95
CA LEU A 207 6.71 -13.76 12.19
C LEU A 207 6.13 -12.65 13.07
N ARG A 208 6.94 -12.13 14.02
CA ARG A 208 6.58 -11.12 15.03
C ARG A 208 7.71 -10.13 15.26
#